data_1e1eef8d5c229cfb5db506f4110cfdbe
#
_entry.id   1e1eef8d5c229cfb5db506f4110cfdbe
#
_cell.length_a   1.000
_cell.length_b   1.000
_cell.length_c   1.000
_cell.angle_alpha   90.00
_cell.angle_beta   90.00
_cell.angle_gamma   90.00
#
_symmetry.space_group_name_H-M   'P 1'
#
loop_
_entity.id
_entity.type
_entity.pdbx_description
1 polymer ?
#
loop_
_entity_poly.entity_id
_entity_poly.type
_entity_poly.pdbx_seq_one_letter_code
_entity_poly.pdbx_strand_id
1 'polypeptide(L)'
;SMHWANNTFEYIRPVHTLTVLLDEQAFDLDFLDIKSGRTSLGHRFLGQETEIASADSYEDDLRAQFVIASPLERGDMIVEQIRALEEEHGVSIEIDEDLLNEVLNLVEYPTAFLGNFDAKYLEVPEEVLVTSMKEHQRYFVVRDAEGKLLPHFISVRNGNAEHLENVIKGNEKVLVARLEDGEFFWREDQKLAIADLVEKLSNVTFHEKIGSL
;
A
#
# COMPACT_ATOMS: atom_id res chain seq x y z
N SER A 1 -15.63 1.41 6.98
CA SER A 1 -16.19 2.74 7.36
C SER A 1 -16.22 2.87 8.89
N MET A 2 -16.27 4.08 9.36
CA MET A 2 -16.31 4.41 10.78
C MET A 2 -17.19 5.64 11.03
N HIS A 3 -17.84 5.68 12.19
CA HIS A 3 -18.44 6.92 12.68
C HIS A 3 -17.38 7.80 13.32
N TRP A 4 -17.46 9.12 13.16
CA TRP A 4 -16.59 10.07 13.87
C TRP A 4 -17.40 11.26 14.42
N ALA A 5 -16.90 11.83 15.49
CA ALA A 5 -17.60 12.89 16.24
C ALA A 5 -19.05 12.48 16.55
N ASN A 6 -20.01 13.37 16.38
CA ASN A 6 -21.43 13.15 16.63
C ASN A 6 -22.21 12.83 15.33
N ASN A 7 -21.51 12.54 14.23
CA ASN A 7 -22.14 12.26 12.95
C ASN A 7 -22.71 10.84 12.88
N THR A 8 -23.85 10.68 12.27
CA THR A 8 -24.44 9.38 11.91
C THR A 8 -23.92 8.84 10.58
N PHE A 9 -23.14 9.65 9.87
CA PHE A 9 -22.52 9.29 8.60
C PHE A 9 -21.25 8.46 8.83
N GLU A 10 -21.09 7.42 8.04
CA GLU A 10 -19.92 6.55 8.07
C GLU A 10 -19.02 6.83 6.87
N TYR A 11 -17.72 6.96 7.10
CA TYR A 11 -16.70 7.08 6.08
C TYR A 11 -15.38 6.44 6.52
N ILE A 12 -14.44 6.29 5.60
CA ILE A 12 -13.15 5.66 5.90
C ILE A 12 -12.31 6.55 6.84
N ARG A 13 -12.37 7.88 6.65
CA ARG A 13 -11.63 8.87 7.46
C ARG A 13 -12.50 10.11 7.69
N PRO A 14 -12.24 10.89 8.76
CA PRO A 14 -12.87 12.18 8.93
C PRO A 14 -12.61 13.11 7.75
N VAL A 15 -13.67 13.74 7.25
CA VAL A 15 -13.57 14.80 6.23
C VAL A 15 -13.17 16.09 6.91
N HIS A 16 -12.15 16.79 6.42
CA HIS A 16 -11.63 18.02 7.00
C HIS A 16 -11.94 19.25 6.15
N THR A 17 -11.90 19.11 4.84
CA THR A 17 -12.13 20.20 3.88
C THR A 17 -13.09 19.73 2.81
N LEU A 18 -13.82 20.66 2.24
CA LEU A 18 -14.72 20.42 1.12
C LEU A 18 -14.52 21.56 0.10
N THR A 19 -14.08 21.19 -1.10
CA THR A 19 -13.90 22.15 -2.20
C THR A 19 -15.02 21.96 -3.20
N VAL A 20 -15.75 23.04 -3.49
CA VAL A 20 -16.86 23.03 -4.48
C VAL A 20 -16.71 24.24 -5.38
N LEU A 21 -16.35 23.98 -6.64
CA LEU A 21 -16.11 25.00 -7.65
C LEU A 21 -16.92 24.70 -8.91
N LEU A 22 -17.38 25.76 -9.56
CA LEU A 22 -17.86 25.75 -10.94
C LEU A 22 -17.12 26.89 -11.66
N ASP A 23 -16.31 26.52 -12.63
CA ASP A 23 -15.32 27.40 -13.25
C ASP A 23 -14.44 28.07 -12.17
N GLU A 24 -14.46 29.37 -12.05
CA GLU A 24 -13.73 30.15 -11.05
C GLU A 24 -14.55 30.47 -9.77
N GLN A 25 -15.83 30.08 -9.76
CA GLN A 25 -16.74 30.42 -8.67
C GLN A 25 -16.83 29.33 -7.62
N ALA A 26 -16.54 29.67 -6.36
CA ALA A 26 -16.82 28.81 -5.24
C ALA A 26 -18.30 28.88 -4.83
N PHE A 27 -18.87 27.73 -4.51
CA PHE A 27 -20.24 27.61 -4.02
C PHE A 27 -20.28 27.25 -2.56
N ASP A 28 -21.16 27.87 -1.81
CA ASP A 28 -21.42 27.57 -0.42
C ASP A 28 -22.26 26.28 -0.30
N LEU A 29 -21.67 25.27 0.26
CA LEU A 29 -22.32 24.01 0.64
C LEU A 29 -21.94 23.72 2.08
N ASP A 30 -22.90 23.24 2.87
CA ASP A 30 -22.65 22.72 4.21
C ASP A 30 -22.88 21.22 4.20
N PHE A 31 -21.85 20.46 4.53
CA PHE A 31 -21.90 18.99 4.56
C PHE A 31 -21.13 18.50 5.78
N LEU A 32 -21.79 17.77 6.66
CA LEU A 32 -21.22 17.23 7.89
C LEU A 32 -20.60 18.32 8.80
N ASP A 33 -21.27 19.47 8.91
CA ASP A 33 -20.81 20.67 9.63
C ASP A 33 -19.51 21.28 9.06
N ILE A 34 -19.12 20.90 7.83
CA ILE A 34 -17.99 21.45 7.10
C ILE A 34 -18.54 22.35 6.00
N LYS A 35 -18.13 23.61 6.03
CA LYS A 35 -18.44 24.55 4.94
C LYS A 35 -17.48 24.35 3.78
N SER A 36 -18.04 24.31 2.58
CA SER A 36 -17.24 24.28 1.38
C SER A 36 -16.52 25.62 1.15
N GLY A 37 -15.43 25.54 0.41
CA GLY A 37 -14.64 26.68 0.01
C GLY A 37 -13.83 26.34 -1.23
N ARG A 38 -12.71 27.00 -1.40
CA ARG A 38 -11.73 26.72 -2.44
C ARG A 38 -10.39 26.23 -1.88
N THR A 39 -10.28 26.11 -0.57
CA THR A 39 -9.05 25.67 0.08
C THR A 39 -8.95 24.17 0.09
N SER A 40 -7.79 23.64 -0.28
CA SER A 40 -7.44 22.24 -0.15
C SER A 40 -6.13 22.08 0.61
N LEU A 41 -5.98 20.93 1.27
CA LEU A 41 -4.72 20.55 1.91
C LEU A 41 -3.84 19.87 0.86
N GLY A 42 -2.56 20.20 0.85
CA GLY A 42 -1.57 19.48 0.08
C GLY A 42 -1.15 18.18 0.74
N HIS A 43 -0.12 17.53 0.19
CA HIS A 43 0.49 16.35 0.81
C HIS A 43 0.94 16.67 2.23
N ARG A 44 0.60 15.79 3.17
CA ARG A 44 0.74 16.03 4.62
C ARG A 44 2.11 16.50 5.08
N PHE A 45 3.18 16.05 4.42
CA PHE A 45 4.56 16.34 4.81
C PHE A 45 5.30 17.24 3.81
N LEU A 46 4.87 17.29 2.55
CA LEU A 46 5.55 17.99 1.47
C LEU A 46 4.79 19.22 1.01
N GLY A 47 3.47 19.19 1.13
CA GLY A 47 2.59 20.26 0.67
C GLY A 47 2.19 21.22 1.77
N GLN A 48 1.42 22.22 1.36
CA GLN A 48 0.82 23.22 2.23
C GLN A 48 -0.65 23.38 1.86
N GLU A 49 -1.39 24.06 2.72
CA GLU A 49 -2.73 24.53 2.38
C GLU A 49 -2.66 25.46 1.18
N THR A 50 -3.51 25.21 0.18
CA THR A 50 -3.54 25.99 -1.06
C THR A 50 -4.96 26.34 -1.45
N GLU A 51 -5.13 27.49 -2.10
CA GLU A 51 -6.39 27.89 -2.72
C GLU A 51 -6.42 27.38 -4.16
N ILE A 52 -7.48 26.68 -4.52
CA ILE A 52 -7.74 26.24 -5.88
C ILE A 52 -8.33 27.43 -6.66
N ALA A 53 -7.63 27.83 -7.71
CA ALA A 53 -8.00 29.04 -8.46
C ALA A 53 -9.28 28.82 -9.29
N SER A 54 -9.40 27.66 -9.93
CA SER A 54 -10.56 27.28 -10.75
C SER A 54 -10.77 25.78 -10.77
N ALA A 55 -11.91 25.33 -11.26
CA ALA A 55 -12.14 23.90 -11.50
C ALA A 55 -11.13 23.32 -12.50
N ASP A 56 -10.75 24.09 -13.52
CA ASP A 56 -9.78 23.67 -14.54
C ASP A 56 -8.35 23.57 -14.00
N SER A 57 -7.97 24.38 -13.01
CA SER A 57 -6.62 24.36 -12.42
C SER A 57 -6.48 23.35 -11.26
N TYR A 58 -7.55 22.67 -10.88
CA TYR A 58 -7.61 21.81 -9.67
C TYR A 58 -6.47 20.80 -9.59
N GLU A 59 -6.24 20.06 -10.67
CA GLU A 59 -5.19 19.03 -10.69
C GLU A 59 -3.79 19.65 -10.64
N ASP A 60 -3.56 20.76 -11.32
CA ASP A 60 -2.28 21.45 -11.32
C ASP A 60 -1.98 22.11 -9.96
N ASP A 61 -2.98 22.74 -9.34
CA ASP A 61 -2.86 23.36 -8.02
C ASP A 61 -2.53 22.30 -6.96
N LEU A 62 -3.17 21.13 -7.01
CA LEU A 62 -2.87 20.01 -6.11
C LEU A 62 -1.50 19.40 -6.39
N ARG A 63 -1.12 19.24 -7.66
CA ARG A 63 0.20 18.74 -8.07
C ARG A 63 1.32 19.62 -7.53
N ALA A 64 1.16 20.94 -7.57
CA ALA A 64 2.10 21.88 -6.99
C ALA A 64 2.27 21.70 -5.46
N GLN A 65 1.31 21.02 -4.82
CA GLN A 65 1.32 20.66 -3.40
C GLN A 65 1.56 19.17 -3.16
N PHE A 66 2.19 18.48 -4.11
CA PHE A 66 2.55 17.05 -4.04
C PHE A 66 1.33 16.12 -3.87
N VAL A 67 0.25 16.43 -4.56
CA VAL A 67 -0.93 15.55 -4.66
C VAL A 67 -1.29 15.35 -6.12
N ILE A 68 -1.17 14.13 -6.60
CA ILE A 68 -1.64 13.74 -7.93
C ILE A 68 -3.09 13.29 -7.79
N ALA A 69 -4.03 14.13 -8.20
CA ALA A 69 -5.45 13.88 -7.97
C ALA A 69 -5.98 12.69 -8.78
N SER A 70 -5.55 12.55 -10.03
CA SER A 70 -5.98 11.48 -10.93
C SER A 70 -5.43 10.11 -10.52
N PRO A 71 -6.28 9.11 -10.20
CA PRO A 71 -5.83 7.74 -9.94
C PRO A 71 -5.14 7.09 -11.15
N LEU A 72 -5.62 7.39 -12.35
CA LEU A 72 -5.03 6.86 -13.59
C LEU A 72 -3.59 7.34 -13.73
N GLU A 73 -3.36 8.62 -13.56
CA GLU A 73 -2.02 9.20 -13.62
C GLU A 73 -1.10 8.63 -12.53
N ARG A 74 -1.59 8.44 -11.30
CA ARG A 74 -0.78 7.79 -10.26
C ARG A 74 -0.39 6.37 -10.64
N GLY A 75 -1.32 5.62 -11.27
CA GLY A 75 -1.04 4.27 -11.78
C GLY A 75 0.03 4.29 -12.86
N ASP A 76 -0.10 5.17 -13.85
CA ASP A 76 0.87 5.33 -14.94
C ASP A 76 2.25 5.71 -14.39
N MET A 77 2.34 6.64 -13.45
CA MET A 77 3.59 7.03 -12.79
C MET A 77 4.25 5.87 -12.07
N ILE A 78 3.48 5.03 -11.36
CA ILE A 78 4.00 3.84 -10.66
C ILE A 78 4.56 2.84 -11.68
N VAL A 79 3.81 2.53 -12.72
CA VAL A 79 4.23 1.59 -13.76
C VAL A 79 5.49 2.07 -14.47
N GLU A 80 5.56 3.35 -14.85
CA GLU A 80 6.73 3.94 -15.49
C GLU A 80 7.98 3.82 -14.59
N GLN A 81 7.85 4.15 -13.30
CA GLN A 81 8.96 4.03 -12.35
C GLN A 81 9.39 2.57 -12.12
N ILE A 82 8.43 1.62 -12.05
CA ILE A 82 8.75 0.19 -11.95
C ILE A 82 9.52 -0.27 -13.19
N ARG A 83 9.09 0.13 -14.40
CA ARG A 83 9.79 -0.23 -15.66
C ARG A 83 11.20 0.37 -15.73
N ALA A 84 11.38 1.59 -15.23
CA ALA A 84 12.71 2.19 -15.11
C ALA A 84 13.62 1.40 -14.16
N LEU A 85 13.10 0.92 -13.02
CA LEU A 85 13.83 0.07 -12.10
C LEU A 85 14.17 -1.30 -12.69
N GLU A 86 13.28 -1.90 -13.49
CA GLU A 86 13.57 -3.14 -14.23
C GLU A 86 14.77 -2.95 -15.17
N GLU A 87 14.78 -1.87 -15.95
CA GLU A 87 15.85 -1.56 -16.89
C GLU A 87 17.17 -1.28 -16.16
N GLU A 88 17.12 -0.47 -15.09
CA GLU A 88 18.31 -0.10 -14.31
C GLU A 88 19.00 -1.31 -13.66
N HIS A 89 18.20 -2.26 -13.15
CA HIS A 89 18.72 -3.41 -12.39
C HIS A 89 18.81 -4.70 -13.21
N GLY A 90 18.28 -4.73 -14.43
CA GLY A 90 18.28 -5.92 -15.29
C GLY A 90 17.41 -7.05 -14.72
N VAL A 91 16.30 -6.72 -14.13
CA VAL A 91 15.36 -7.63 -13.47
C VAL A 91 13.99 -7.60 -14.13
N SER A 92 13.10 -8.50 -13.74
CA SER A 92 11.69 -8.52 -14.16
C SER A 92 10.78 -8.33 -12.96
N ILE A 93 9.76 -7.48 -13.09
CA ILE A 93 8.81 -7.19 -12.03
C ILE A 93 7.40 -7.51 -12.56
N GLU A 94 6.75 -8.46 -11.92
CA GLU A 94 5.35 -8.78 -12.21
C GLU A 94 4.45 -7.70 -11.61
N ILE A 95 3.83 -6.90 -12.49
CA ILE A 95 2.85 -5.90 -12.08
C ILE A 95 1.48 -6.58 -11.98
N ASP A 96 1.13 -6.98 -10.78
CA ASP A 96 -0.19 -7.49 -10.45
C ASP A 96 -1.18 -6.31 -10.45
N GLU A 97 -2.25 -6.40 -11.26
CA GLU A 97 -3.21 -5.31 -11.43
C GLU A 97 -4.00 -5.00 -10.16
N ASP A 98 -4.35 -6.01 -9.38
CA ASP A 98 -5.08 -5.84 -8.12
C ASP A 98 -4.19 -5.13 -7.08
N LEU A 99 -2.94 -5.56 -6.97
CA LEU A 99 -1.94 -4.92 -6.11
C LEU A 99 -1.67 -3.48 -6.55
N LEU A 100 -1.51 -3.24 -7.86
CA LEU A 100 -1.32 -1.88 -8.39
C LEU A 100 -2.51 -0.99 -8.04
N ASN A 101 -3.73 -1.49 -8.26
CA ASN A 101 -4.96 -0.76 -7.94
C ASN A 101 -5.07 -0.45 -6.44
N GLU A 102 -4.64 -1.35 -5.57
CA GLU A 102 -4.58 -1.07 -4.15
C GLU A 102 -3.54 0.00 -3.84
N VAL A 103 -2.31 -0.15 -4.32
CA VAL A 103 -1.18 0.77 -4.05
C VAL A 103 -1.46 2.18 -4.53
N LEU A 104 -1.97 2.36 -5.76
CA LEU A 104 -2.26 3.70 -6.30
C LEU A 104 -3.33 4.47 -5.49
N ASN A 105 -4.18 3.74 -4.73
CA ASN A 105 -5.17 4.34 -3.84
C ASN A 105 -4.64 4.58 -2.41
N LEU A 106 -3.45 4.09 -2.08
CA LEU A 106 -2.78 4.33 -0.80
C LEU A 106 -1.85 5.55 -0.82
N VAL A 107 -1.50 6.05 -2.00
CA VAL A 107 -0.54 7.13 -2.17
C VAL A 107 -1.15 8.34 -2.88
N GLU A 108 -0.65 9.52 -2.55
CA GLU A 108 -1.02 10.79 -3.19
C GLU A 108 0.06 11.26 -4.17
N TYR A 109 1.32 10.93 -3.87
CA TYR A 109 2.50 11.27 -4.68
C TYR A 109 3.45 10.08 -4.70
N PRO A 110 3.37 9.20 -5.72
CA PRO A 110 4.08 7.93 -5.73
C PRO A 110 5.57 8.10 -6.05
N THR A 111 6.42 7.43 -5.27
CA THR A 111 7.84 7.20 -5.58
C THR A 111 8.15 5.72 -5.36
N ALA A 112 8.38 4.99 -6.45
CA ALA A 112 8.78 3.58 -6.40
C ALA A 112 10.26 3.45 -6.05
N PHE A 113 10.61 2.39 -5.33
CA PHE A 113 11.98 2.08 -4.98
C PHE A 113 12.21 0.57 -4.87
N LEU A 114 13.45 0.16 -5.06
CA LEU A 114 13.89 -1.21 -4.85
C LEU A 114 14.49 -1.35 -3.45
N GLY A 115 14.05 -2.38 -2.72
CA GLY A 115 14.61 -2.81 -1.45
C GLY A 115 15.13 -4.25 -1.53
N ASN A 116 15.88 -4.66 -0.52
CA ASN A 116 16.56 -5.94 -0.49
C ASN A 116 16.26 -6.70 0.79
N PHE A 117 16.40 -8.02 0.75
CA PHE A 117 16.41 -8.87 1.92
C PHE A 117 17.52 -9.94 1.79
N ASP A 118 17.84 -10.62 2.88
CA ASP A 118 18.89 -11.66 2.87
C ASP A 118 18.46 -12.87 2.01
N ALA A 119 19.33 -13.24 1.08
CA ALA A 119 19.09 -14.38 0.18
C ALA A 119 18.85 -15.72 0.90
N LYS A 120 19.23 -15.86 2.18
CA LYS A 120 18.93 -17.04 3.00
C LYS A 120 17.44 -17.37 3.05
N TYR A 121 16.56 -16.34 3.01
CA TYR A 121 15.10 -16.54 3.04
C TYR A 121 14.56 -17.20 1.76
N LEU A 122 15.32 -17.20 0.66
CA LEU A 122 14.94 -17.94 -0.56
C LEU A 122 14.93 -19.46 -0.39
N GLU A 123 15.38 -19.98 0.76
CA GLU A 123 15.22 -21.39 1.13
C GLU A 123 13.78 -21.73 1.56
N VAL A 124 13.01 -20.73 1.99
CA VAL A 124 11.60 -20.88 2.34
C VAL A 124 10.77 -20.98 1.05
N PRO A 125 9.67 -21.77 1.03
CA PRO A 125 8.82 -21.86 -0.15
C PRO A 125 8.42 -20.47 -0.68
N GLU A 126 8.48 -20.34 -2.00
CA GLU A 126 8.23 -19.06 -2.68
C GLU A 126 6.87 -18.47 -2.32
N GLU A 127 5.84 -19.31 -2.18
CA GLU A 127 4.48 -18.89 -1.85
C GLU A 127 4.42 -18.15 -0.50
N VAL A 128 5.21 -18.58 0.49
CA VAL A 128 5.28 -17.92 1.81
C VAL A 128 5.89 -16.53 1.68
N LEU A 129 6.97 -16.42 0.88
CA LEU A 129 7.65 -15.13 0.65
C LEU A 129 6.76 -14.17 -0.14
N VAL A 130 6.16 -14.65 -1.23
CA VAL A 130 5.27 -13.86 -2.09
C VAL A 130 4.07 -13.36 -1.31
N THR A 131 3.42 -14.23 -0.52
CA THR A 131 2.29 -13.83 0.34
C THR A 131 2.71 -12.76 1.35
N SER A 132 3.87 -12.93 2.00
CA SER A 132 4.38 -11.94 2.95
C SER A 132 4.65 -10.59 2.29
N MET A 133 5.17 -10.57 1.08
CA MET A 133 5.44 -9.34 0.32
C MET A 133 4.15 -8.71 -0.20
N LYS A 134 3.31 -9.44 -0.91
CA LYS A 134 2.10 -8.90 -1.55
C LYS A 134 1.00 -8.57 -0.55
N GLU A 135 0.58 -9.56 0.25
CA GLU A 135 -0.61 -9.44 1.08
C GLU A 135 -0.37 -8.61 2.36
N HIS A 136 0.84 -8.70 2.93
CA HIS A 136 1.11 -8.03 4.19
C HIS A 136 1.78 -6.67 4.03
N GLN A 137 2.61 -6.49 2.99
CA GLN A 137 3.42 -5.28 2.82
C GLN A 137 3.09 -4.47 1.57
N ARG A 138 2.30 -5.00 0.64
CA ARG A 138 1.97 -4.35 -0.65
C ARG A 138 3.22 -4.11 -1.50
N TYR A 139 4.13 -5.09 -1.52
CA TYR A 139 5.35 -5.05 -2.32
C TYR A 139 5.20 -5.88 -3.59
N PHE A 140 5.76 -5.38 -4.68
CA PHE A 140 5.87 -6.12 -5.94
C PHE A 140 7.10 -7.03 -5.90
N VAL A 141 6.93 -8.22 -6.45
CA VAL A 141 7.93 -9.27 -6.48
C VAL A 141 8.92 -9.04 -7.61
N VAL A 142 10.19 -9.29 -7.35
CA VAL A 142 11.28 -9.14 -8.33
C VAL A 142 11.82 -10.50 -8.72
N ARG A 143 11.99 -10.73 -10.03
CA ARG A 143 12.45 -11.98 -10.63
C ARG A 143 13.64 -11.75 -11.56
N ASP A 144 14.43 -12.80 -11.78
CA ASP A 144 15.42 -12.81 -12.84
C ASP A 144 14.77 -13.10 -14.23
N ALA A 145 15.61 -13.15 -15.27
CA ALA A 145 15.16 -13.39 -16.65
C ALA A 145 14.56 -14.80 -16.84
N GLU A 146 14.92 -15.74 -15.98
CA GLU A 146 14.42 -17.13 -15.96
C GLU A 146 13.12 -17.25 -15.13
N GLY A 147 12.65 -16.16 -14.51
CA GLY A 147 11.44 -16.13 -13.70
C GLY A 147 11.63 -16.56 -12.24
N LYS A 148 12.86 -16.76 -11.80
CA LYS A 148 13.16 -17.14 -10.42
C LYS A 148 13.09 -15.91 -9.51
N LEU A 149 12.53 -16.11 -8.31
CA LEU A 149 12.45 -15.06 -7.28
C LEU A 149 13.85 -14.57 -6.88
N LEU A 150 14.02 -13.26 -6.87
CA LEU A 150 15.23 -12.60 -6.38
C LEU A 150 15.02 -12.05 -4.96
N PRO A 151 16.10 -11.86 -4.19
CA PRO A 151 16.02 -11.32 -2.83
C PRO A 151 15.82 -9.78 -2.82
N HIS A 152 14.87 -9.33 -3.65
CA HIS A 152 14.53 -7.94 -3.85
C HIS A 152 13.02 -7.75 -3.83
N PHE A 153 12.58 -6.53 -3.57
CA PHE A 153 11.18 -6.14 -3.69
C PHE A 153 11.07 -4.71 -4.19
N ILE A 154 9.94 -4.38 -4.80
CA ILE A 154 9.58 -2.99 -5.09
C ILE A 154 8.49 -2.56 -4.15
N SER A 155 8.63 -1.36 -3.61
CA SER A 155 7.57 -0.69 -2.86
C SER A 155 7.39 0.72 -3.36
N VAL A 156 6.24 1.31 -3.04
CA VAL A 156 5.87 2.68 -3.46
C VAL A 156 5.66 3.53 -2.22
N ARG A 157 6.50 4.55 -2.07
CA ARG A 157 6.38 5.56 -1.03
C ARG A 157 5.32 6.58 -1.40
N ASN A 158 4.53 7.03 -0.43
CA ASN A 158 3.78 8.26 -0.55
C ASN A 158 4.68 9.46 -0.20
N GLY A 159 5.22 10.13 -1.21
CA GLY A 159 6.14 11.26 -1.07
C GLY A 159 7.25 11.27 -2.11
N ASN A 160 8.09 12.29 -2.08
CA ASN A 160 9.21 12.47 -3.02
C ASN A 160 10.42 11.55 -2.69
N ALA A 161 11.48 11.64 -3.49
CA ALA A 161 12.68 10.82 -3.31
C ALA A 161 13.65 11.33 -2.22
N GLU A 162 13.33 12.40 -1.52
CA GLU A 162 14.20 12.95 -0.47
C GLU A 162 14.32 11.97 0.70
N HIS A 163 15.54 11.68 1.13
CA HIS A 163 15.85 10.69 2.19
C HIS A 163 15.28 9.28 1.91
N LEU A 164 15.20 8.88 0.64
CA LEU A 164 14.65 7.59 0.25
C LEU A 164 15.40 6.41 0.87
N GLU A 165 16.71 6.55 1.08
CA GLU A 165 17.57 5.56 1.73
C GLU A 165 17.10 5.16 3.14
N ASN A 166 16.49 6.09 3.89
CA ASN A 166 15.94 5.81 5.21
C ASN A 166 14.62 5.03 5.11
N VAL A 167 13.83 5.35 4.08
CA VAL A 167 12.57 4.65 3.79
C VAL A 167 12.87 3.21 3.36
N ILE A 168 13.85 3.01 2.46
CA ILE A 168 14.29 1.68 2.03
C ILE A 168 14.68 0.83 3.24
N LYS A 169 15.61 1.32 4.08
CA LYS A 169 16.06 0.60 5.30
C LYS A 169 14.91 0.27 6.26
N GLY A 170 13.94 1.19 6.39
CA GLY A 170 12.75 0.96 7.20
C GLY A 170 11.90 -0.18 6.68
N ASN A 171 11.64 -0.21 5.37
CA ASN A 171 10.86 -1.26 4.72
C ASN A 171 11.59 -2.61 4.72
N GLU A 172 12.89 -2.63 4.46
CA GLU A 172 13.73 -3.84 4.58
C GLU A 172 13.62 -4.45 5.98
N LYS A 173 13.73 -3.64 7.02
CA LYS A 173 13.62 -4.10 8.41
C LYS A 173 12.23 -4.69 8.73
N VAL A 174 11.17 -4.07 8.22
CA VAL A 174 9.79 -4.57 8.43
C VAL A 174 9.61 -5.89 7.70
N LEU A 175 10.09 -6.00 6.46
CA LEU A 175 10.00 -7.23 5.68
C LEU A 175 10.77 -8.37 6.36
N VAL A 176 11.99 -8.13 6.82
CA VAL A 176 12.80 -9.16 7.52
C VAL A 176 12.05 -9.75 8.69
N ALA A 177 11.38 -8.95 9.51
CA ALA A 177 10.60 -9.46 10.64
C ALA A 177 9.47 -10.41 10.18
N ARG A 178 8.84 -10.14 9.03
CA ARG A 178 7.81 -11.00 8.45
C ARG A 178 8.39 -12.29 7.85
N LEU A 179 9.55 -12.19 7.22
CA LEU A 179 10.25 -13.36 6.66
C LEU A 179 10.78 -14.27 7.76
N GLU A 180 11.26 -13.73 8.88
CA GLU A 180 11.64 -14.50 10.07
C GLU A 180 10.45 -15.27 10.66
N ASP A 181 9.29 -14.62 10.80
CA ASP A 181 8.06 -15.29 11.23
C ASP A 181 7.67 -16.42 10.25
N GLY A 182 7.69 -16.12 8.94
CA GLY A 182 7.37 -17.11 7.89
C GLY A 182 8.30 -18.31 7.90
N GLU A 183 9.61 -18.09 8.01
CA GLU A 183 10.62 -19.13 8.13
C GLU A 183 10.40 -19.98 9.39
N PHE A 184 10.13 -19.31 10.52
CA PHE A 184 9.89 -20.01 11.79
C PHE A 184 8.68 -20.95 11.68
N PHE A 185 7.53 -20.48 11.21
CA PHE A 185 6.33 -21.31 11.09
C PHE A 185 6.53 -22.43 10.07
N TRP A 186 7.14 -22.14 8.92
CA TRP A 186 7.45 -23.19 7.94
C TRP A 186 8.32 -24.31 8.52
N ARG A 187 9.36 -23.98 9.32
CA ARG A 187 10.20 -24.97 9.99
C ARG A 187 9.47 -25.72 11.10
N GLU A 188 8.58 -25.06 11.85
CA GLU A 188 7.78 -25.72 12.88
C GLU A 188 6.76 -26.70 12.28
N ASP A 189 6.11 -26.32 11.19
CA ASP A 189 5.12 -27.17 10.51
C ASP A 189 5.73 -28.46 9.98
N GLN A 190 7.01 -28.44 9.58
CA GLN A 190 7.72 -29.65 9.14
C GLN A 190 8.00 -30.66 10.26
N LYS A 191 7.93 -30.24 11.52
CA LYS A 191 8.16 -31.14 12.66
C LYS A 191 6.95 -32.00 13.03
N LEU A 192 5.77 -31.63 12.52
CA LEU A 192 4.50 -32.28 12.87
C LEU A 192 3.92 -32.99 11.66
N ALA A 193 3.59 -34.29 11.82
CA ALA A 193 2.75 -34.98 10.83
C ALA A 193 1.30 -34.49 10.96
N ILE A 194 0.62 -34.27 9.84
CA ILE A 194 -0.79 -33.82 9.82
C ILE A 194 -1.67 -34.81 10.62
N ALA A 195 -1.38 -36.10 10.56
CA ALA A 195 -2.09 -37.11 11.31
C ALA A 195 -2.05 -36.89 12.83
N ASP A 196 -0.97 -36.35 13.36
CA ASP A 196 -0.79 -36.09 14.80
C ASP A 196 -1.66 -34.92 15.29
N LEU A 197 -2.18 -34.12 14.35
CA LEU A 197 -3.05 -32.99 14.66
C LEU A 197 -4.53 -33.39 14.80
N VAL A 198 -4.91 -34.58 14.35
CA VAL A 198 -6.31 -35.08 14.39
C VAL A 198 -6.84 -35.11 15.83
N GLU A 199 -6.00 -35.59 16.77
CA GLU A 199 -6.41 -35.63 18.19
C GLU A 199 -6.70 -34.23 18.79
N LYS A 200 -6.03 -33.19 18.27
CA LYS A 200 -6.22 -31.81 18.70
C LYS A 200 -7.55 -31.22 18.26
N LEU A 201 -8.18 -31.78 17.22
CA LEU A 201 -9.49 -31.33 16.73
C LEU A 201 -10.58 -31.52 17.76
N SER A 202 -10.45 -32.50 18.66
CA SER A 202 -11.38 -32.70 19.78
C SER A 202 -11.50 -31.47 20.69
N ASN A 203 -10.51 -30.58 20.68
CA ASN A 203 -10.51 -29.32 21.43
C ASN A 203 -11.09 -28.13 20.64
N VAL A 204 -11.43 -28.34 19.37
CA VAL A 204 -12.00 -27.32 18.50
C VAL A 204 -13.52 -27.44 18.52
N THR A 205 -14.19 -26.42 19.03
CA THR A 205 -15.66 -26.38 19.01
C THR A 205 -16.14 -26.20 17.56
N PHE A 206 -16.76 -27.24 17.01
CA PHE A 206 -17.38 -27.19 15.69
C PHE A 206 -18.65 -26.31 15.69
N HIS A 207 -19.49 -26.51 16.70
CA HIS A 207 -20.72 -25.76 16.90
C HIS A 207 -21.15 -25.88 18.36
N GLU A 208 -21.59 -24.78 18.98
CA GLU A 208 -21.96 -24.74 20.40
C GLU A 208 -22.96 -25.84 20.82
N LYS A 209 -23.91 -26.20 19.94
CA LYS A 209 -24.96 -27.19 20.22
C LYS A 209 -24.57 -28.63 19.79
N ILE A 210 -23.55 -28.79 18.97
CA ILE A 210 -23.15 -30.10 18.40
C ILE A 210 -21.91 -30.63 19.11
N GLY A 211 -21.00 -29.75 19.54
CA GLY A 211 -19.77 -30.10 20.22
C GLY A 211 -18.53 -29.85 19.39
N SER A 212 -17.44 -30.55 19.70
CA SER A 212 -16.16 -30.48 19.03
C SER A 212 -16.10 -31.30 17.73
N LEU A 213 -15.05 -31.07 16.94
CA LEU A 213 -14.69 -31.86 15.76
C LEU A 213 -14.26 -33.28 16.14
#